data_ed518cc289fb6f021bedffce38f8c5e1
#
_entry.id   ed518cc289fb6f021bedffce38f8c5e1
#
_cell.length_a   1.000
_cell.length_b   1.000
_cell.length_c   1.000
_cell.angle_alpha   90.00
_cell.angle_beta   90.00
_cell.angle_gamma   90.00
#
_symmetry.space_group_name_H-M   'P 1'
#
loop_
_entity.id
_entity.type
_entity.pdbx_description
1 polymer ?
#
loop_
_entity_poly.entity_id
_entity_poly.type
_entity_poly.pdbx_seq_one_letter_code
_entity_poly.pdbx_strand_id
1 'polypeptide(L)'
;YGEQIKELFGMETIVPTLPFPEMKLQDVYKELEERYGYTCDESEKNDLTTDAERLCAKLSMDKFGHEFLFVTDYGPEKRAFYHMRDEHGMPLGYDLIWRGTEITTGAQREHRYEQLRKQADEKGLGEDVKFYMDFFRYGCPPHGGFGLGVDRLTMLLLGIPIKEVMFLFRGPNRITP
;
A
#
# COMPACT_ATOMS: atom_id res chain seq x y z
N TYR A 1 24.49 -8.05 5.98
CA TYR A 1 23.89 -8.50 7.27
C TYR A 1 23.02 -9.77 7.10
N GLY A 2 22.92 -10.37 5.90
CA GLY A 2 22.06 -11.54 5.67
C GLY A 2 22.41 -12.75 6.54
N GLU A 3 23.70 -13.03 6.71
CA GLU A 3 24.17 -14.12 7.58
C GLU A 3 23.80 -13.88 9.05
N GLN A 4 23.98 -12.64 9.54
CA GLN A 4 23.61 -12.27 10.90
C GLN A 4 22.09 -12.36 11.14
N ILE A 5 21.29 -11.96 10.17
CA ILE A 5 19.82 -12.08 10.23
C ILE A 5 19.44 -13.56 10.28
N LYS A 6 20.05 -14.40 9.47
CA LYS A 6 19.79 -15.84 9.47
C LYS A 6 20.20 -16.50 10.80
N GLU A 7 21.37 -16.13 11.32
CA GLU A 7 21.87 -16.67 12.59
C GLU A 7 21.01 -16.27 13.80
N LEU A 8 20.62 -14.97 13.87
CA LEU A 8 19.91 -14.42 15.04
C LEU A 8 18.40 -14.62 14.99
N PHE A 9 17.79 -14.58 13.81
CA PHE A 9 16.34 -14.59 13.63
C PHE A 9 15.82 -15.79 12.81
N GLY A 10 16.71 -16.60 12.24
CA GLY A 10 16.32 -17.73 11.39
C GLY A 10 15.73 -17.35 10.03
N MET A 11 15.81 -16.06 9.67
CA MET A 11 15.22 -15.54 8.42
C MET A 11 16.26 -15.49 7.30
N GLU A 12 15.88 -16.02 6.13
CA GLU A 12 16.68 -15.85 4.92
C GLU A 12 16.33 -14.53 4.23
N THR A 13 17.35 -13.72 3.99
CA THR A 13 17.20 -12.51 3.18
C THR A 13 17.33 -12.85 1.72
N ILE A 14 16.47 -12.24 0.90
CA ILE A 14 16.50 -12.38 -0.56
C ILE A 14 16.93 -11.07 -1.20
N VAL A 15 17.55 -11.18 -2.38
CA VAL A 15 17.67 -10.05 -3.31
C VAL A 15 16.59 -10.25 -4.36
N PRO A 16 15.52 -9.43 -4.33
CA PRO A 16 14.40 -9.64 -5.23
C PRO A 16 14.80 -9.35 -6.68
N THR A 17 14.23 -10.10 -7.61
CA THR A 17 14.39 -9.85 -9.04
C THR A 17 13.51 -8.71 -9.50
N LEU A 18 13.94 -8.00 -10.54
CA LEU A 18 13.17 -6.91 -11.14
C LEU A 18 12.75 -7.28 -12.58
N PRO A 19 11.60 -6.77 -13.06
CA PRO A 19 10.60 -5.96 -12.34
C PRO A 19 9.76 -6.78 -11.35
N PHE A 20 9.18 -6.13 -10.34
CA PHE A 20 8.19 -6.78 -9.49
C PHE A 20 6.90 -7.05 -10.26
N PRO A 21 6.19 -8.16 -9.99
CA PRO A 21 4.90 -8.41 -10.60
C PRO A 21 3.87 -7.36 -10.17
N GLU A 22 2.90 -7.11 -11.05
CA GLU A 22 1.81 -6.16 -10.86
C GLU A 22 0.49 -6.82 -11.21
N MET A 23 -0.55 -6.52 -10.43
CA MET A 23 -1.93 -6.92 -10.70
C MET A 23 -2.91 -5.79 -10.34
N LYS A 24 -4.00 -5.69 -11.10
CA LYS A 24 -5.12 -4.84 -10.73
C LYS A 24 -5.90 -5.45 -9.56
N LEU A 25 -6.44 -4.62 -8.70
CA LEU A 25 -7.19 -5.06 -7.51
C LEU A 25 -8.32 -6.05 -7.86
N GLN A 26 -9.06 -5.79 -8.93
CA GLN A 26 -10.14 -6.68 -9.36
C GLN A 26 -9.63 -8.05 -9.84
N ASP A 27 -8.49 -8.08 -10.54
CA ASP A 27 -7.86 -9.32 -10.97
C ASP A 27 -7.31 -10.10 -9.77
N VAL A 28 -6.82 -9.41 -8.74
CA VAL A 28 -6.42 -10.05 -7.48
C VAL A 28 -7.63 -10.77 -6.87
N TYR A 29 -8.75 -10.10 -6.66
CA TYR A 29 -9.93 -10.73 -6.06
C TYR A 29 -10.46 -11.90 -6.89
N LYS A 30 -10.46 -11.78 -8.20
CA LYS A 30 -10.84 -12.88 -9.09
C LYS A 30 -9.93 -14.10 -8.90
N GLU A 31 -8.62 -13.92 -8.89
CA GLU A 31 -7.67 -15.02 -8.69
C GLU A 31 -7.77 -15.62 -7.27
N LEU A 32 -8.03 -14.79 -6.26
CA LEU A 32 -8.24 -15.28 -4.89
C LEU A 32 -9.49 -16.14 -4.77
N GLU A 33 -10.58 -15.78 -5.44
CA GLU A 33 -11.78 -16.57 -5.51
C GLU A 33 -11.56 -17.89 -6.26
N GLU A 34 -11.01 -17.83 -7.49
CA GLU A 34 -10.81 -19.00 -8.35
C GLU A 34 -9.82 -20.00 -7.77
N ARG A 35 -8.72 -19.55 -7.16
CA ARG A 35 -7.66 -20.43 -6.67
C ARG A 35 -7.84 -20.91 -5.24
N TYR A 36 -8.39 -20.03 -4.39
CA TYR A 36 -8.42 -20.27 -2.95
C TYR A 36 -9.82 -20.25 -2.35
N GLY A 37 -10.87 -20.01 -3.17
CA GLY A 37 -12.27 -19.93 -2.72
C GLY A 37 -12.53 -18.74 -1.80
N TYR A 38 -11.67 -17.69 -1.85
CA TYR A 38 -11.83 -16.51 -1.02
C TYR A 38 -12.88 -15.58 -1.60
N THR A 39 -13.87 -15.23 -0.78
CA THR A 39 -14.91 -14.24 -1.12
C THR A 39 -15.04 -13.22 0.00
N CYS A 40 -15.38 -12.00 -0.35
CA CYS A 40 -15.74 -10.94 0.59
C CYS A 40 -16.91 -10.13 0.04
N ASP A 41 -17.48 -9.25 0.85
CA ASP A 41 -18.58 -8.40 0.40
C ASP A 41 -18.13 -7.47 -0.73
N GLU A 42 -19.05 -7.19 -1.68
CA GLU A 42 -18.75 -6.29 -2.82
C GLU A 42 -18.28 -4.90 -2.37
N SER A 43 -18.78 -4.41 -1.23
CA SER A 43 -18.36 -3.13 -0.64
C SER A 43 -16.91 -3.12 -0.13
N GLU A 44 -16.32 -4.28 0.12
CA GLU A 44 -14.95 -4.45 0.58
C GLU A 44 -13.96 -4.57 -0.59
N LYS A 45 -14.43 -4.95 -1.79
CA LYS A 45 -13.58 -5.15 -2.98
C LYS A 45 -12.96 -3.87 -3.55
N ASN A 46 -13.27 -2.71 -2.99
CA ASN A 46 -12.64 -1.43 -3.34
C ASN A 46 -11.28 -1.18 -2.67
N ASP A 47 -10.87 -2.11 -1.79
CA ASP A 47 -9.58 -2.10 -1.09
C ASP A 47 -9.14 -3.54 -0.84
N LEU A 48 -7.90 -3.78 -0.38
CA LEU A 48 -7.50 -5.10 0.10
C LEU A 48 -7.94 -5.26 1.56
N THR A 49 -8.71 -6.31 1.84
CA THR A 49 -8.94 -6.74 3.21
C THR A 49 -7.66 -7.35 3.77
N THR A 50 -7.53 -7.40 5.10
CA THR A 50 -6.36 -8.03 5.75
C THR A 50 -6.16 -9.49 5.32
N ASP A 51 -7.24 -10.22 5.11
CA ASP A 51 -7.13 -11.62 4.67
C ASP A 51 -6.76 -11.72 3.18
N ALA A 52 -7.27 -10.80 2.33
CA ALA A 52 -6.84 -10.70 0.95
C ALA A 52 -5.34 -10.33 0.84
N GLU A 53 -4.83 -9.39 1.66
CA GLU A 53 -3.40 -9.08 1.72
C GLU A 53 -2.56 -10.34 2.05
N ARG A 54 -2.98 -11.11 3.05
CA ARG A 54 -2.29 -12.36 3.43
C ARG A 54 -2.27 -13.38 2.29
N LEU A 55 -3.38 -13.50 1.58
CA LEU A 55 -3.50 -14.40 0.43
C LEU A 55 -2.70 -13.91 -0.78
N CYS A 56 -2.45 -12.61 -0.92
CA CYS A 56 -1.56 -12.06 -1.94
C CYS A 56 -0.14 -12.64 -1.87
N ALA A 57 0.36 -12.98 -0.67
CA ALA A 57 1.65 -13.66 -0.54
C ALA A 57 1.66 -14.99 -1.28
N LYS A 58 0.63 -15.81 -1.04
CA LYS A 58 0.48 -17.10 -1.71
C LYS A 58 0.25 -16.93 -3.21
N LEU A 59 -0.64 -16.02 -3.59
CA LEU A 59 -0.95 -15.72 -4.99
C LEU A 59 0.30 -15.29 -5.77
N SER A 60 1.12 -14.40 -5.21
CA SER A 60 2.34 -13.93 -5.84
C SER A 60 3.35 -15.05 -6.04
N MET A 61 3.53 -15.91 -5.05
CA MET A 61 4.39 -17.08 -5.16
C MET A 61 3.88 -18.11 -6.16
N ASP A 62 2.59 -18.47 -6.11
CA ASP A 62 1.99 -19.48 -6.98
C ASP A 62 1.93 -19.05 -8.45
N LYS A 63 1.76 -17.74 -8.70
CA LYS A 63 1.59 -17.21 -10.07
C LYS A 63 2.89 -16.71 -10.69
N PHE A 64 3.74 -16.08 -9.90
CA PHE A 64 4.93 -15.38 -10.38
C PHE A 64 6.26 -15.91 -9.80
N GLY A 65 6.21 -16.75 -8.77
CA GLY A 65 7.41 -17.18 -8.03
C GLY A 65 8.11 -16.03 -7.32
N HIS A 66 7.35 -15.01 -6.90
CA HIS A 66 7.88 -13.76 -6.37
C HIS A 66 7.24 -13.38 -5.03
N GLU A 67 8.04 -12.89 -4.06
CA GLU A 67 7.54 -12.50 -2.74
C GLU A 67 6.82 -11.15 -2.73
N PHE A 68 7.07 -10.28 -3.72
CA PHE A 68 6.49 -8.95 -3.83
C PHE A 68 5.39 -8.93 -4.89
N LEU A 69 4.37 -8.12 -4.65
CA LEU A 69 3.28 -7.87 -5.59
C LEU A 69 2.85 -6.40 -5.50
N PHE A 70 2.93 -5.67 -6.61
CA PHE A 70 2.22 -4.41 -6.75
C PHE A 70 0.74 -4.66 -7.03
N VAL A 71 -0.12 -3.98 -6.29
CA VAL A 71 -1.56 -3.96 -6.55
C VAL A 71 -1.95 -2.54 -6.95
N THR A 72 -2.70 -2.41 -8.05
CA THR A 72 -3.10 -1.13 -8.66
C THR A 72 -4.62 -1.05 -8.85
N ASP A 73 -5.10 0.03 -9.44
CA ASP A 73 -6.51 0.24 -9.82
C ASP A 73 -7.49 0.16 -8.63
N TYR A 74 -7.13 0.80 -7.53
CA TYR A 74 -8.02 0.99 -6.39
C TYR A 74 -9.08 2.04 -6.66
N GLY A 75 -10.30 1.87 -6.11
CA GLY A 75 -11.40 2.81 -6.27
C GLY A 75 -11.11 4.21 -5.69
N PRO A 76 -11.68 5.28 -6.29
CA PRO A 76 -11.43 6.66 -5.86
C PRO A 76 -11.93 6.97 -4.45
N GLU A 77 -12.92 6.23 -3.95
CA GLU A 77 -13.46 6.38 -2.59
C GLU A 77 -12.47 5.99 -1.50
N LYS A 78 -11.55 5.05 -1.79
CA LYS A 78 -10.54 4.56 -0.84
C LYS A 78 -9.22 5.32 -0.91
N ARG A 79 -8.97 6.03 -2.00
CA ARG A 79 -7.72 6.77 -2.20
C ARG A 79 -7.83 8.23 -1.78
N ALA A 80 -6.73 8.80 -1.34
CA ALA A 80 -6.67 10.19 -0.90
C ALA A 80 -6.93 11.18 -2.06
N PHE A 81 -7.47 12.35 -1.73
CA PHE A 81 -7.82 13.39 -2.70
C PHE A 81 -6.64 13.85 -3.55
N TYR A 82 -5.43 13.74 -3.06
CA TYR A 82 -4.21 14.18 -3.75
C TYR A 82 -3.65 13.13 -4.74
N HIS A 83 -4.29 12.01 -4.93
CA HIS A 83 -3.93 11.08 -6.01
C HIS A 83 -4.41 11.64 -7.34
N MET A 84 -3.50 11.73 -8.32
CA MET A 84 -3.89 12.05 -9.69
C MET A 84 -4.82 10.95 -10.22
N ARG A 85 -5.83 11.35 -10.97
CA ARG A 85 -6.76 10.43 -11.65
C ARG A 85 -6.48 10.43 -13.15
N ASP A 86 -6.69 9.28 -13.76
CA ASP A 86 -6.66 9.12 -15.21
C ASP A 86 -7.92 9.73 -15.86
N GLU A 87 -8.06 9.55 -17.18
CA GLU A 87 -9.19 10.03 -17.97
C GLU A 87 -10.53 9.38 -17.62
N HIS A 88 -10.50 8.21 -16.96
CA HIS A 88 -11.68 7.46 -16.48
C HIS A 88 -12.00 7.77 -15.01
N GLY A 89 -11.23 8.63 -14.37
CA GLY A 89 -11.39 8.99 -12.95
C GLY A 89 -10.76 8.02 -11.97
N MET A 90 -9.96 7.04 -12.44
CA MET A 90 -9.27 6.08 -11.60
C MET A 90 -7.99 6.68 -11.02
N PRO A 91 -7.76 6.55 -9.69
CA PRO A 91 -6.54 7.04 -9.07
C PRO A 91 -5.32 6.26 -9.54
N LEU A 92 -4.27 6.98 -9.92
CA LEU A 92 -2.97 6.42 -10.29
C LEU A 92 -2.15 6.09 -9.05
N GLY A 93 -2.70 5.19 -8.23
CA GLY A 93 -2.12 4.75 -6.97
C GLY A 93 -1.84 3.25 -6.96
N TYR A 94 -0.96 2.86 -6.08
CA TYR A 94 -0.55 1.46 -5.90
C TYR A 94 -0.23 1.16 -4.44
N ASP A 95 -0.32 -0.10 -4.08
CA ASP A 95 0.25 -0.65 -2.86
C ASP A 95 1.28 -1.73 -3.21
N LEU A 96 2.35 -1.81 -2.44
CA LEU A 96 3.33 -2.87 -2.54
C LEU A 96 3.14 -3.83 -1.37
N ILE A 97 2.76 -5.04 -1.70
CA ILE A 97 2.58 -6.14 -0.75
C ILE A 97 3.86 -6.99 -0.73
N TRP A 98 4.38 -7.25 0.46
CA TRP A 98 5.48 -8.18 0.69
C TRP A 98 5.09 -9.17 1.78
N ARG A 99 5.19 -10.46 1.48
CA ARG A 99 4.83 -11.55 2.41
C ARG A 99 3.45 -11.37 3.05
N GLY A 100 2.47 -10.85 2.27
CA GLY A 100 1.09 -10.67 2.73
C GLY A 100 0.86 -9.46 3.64
N THR A 101 1.73 -8.47 3.57
CA THR A 101 1.58 -7.20 4.27
C THR A 101 1.92 -6.04 3.35
N GLU A 102 1.07 -5.02 3.33
CA GLU A 102 1.37 -3.75 2.68
C GLU A 102 2.57 -3.08 3.37
N ILE A 103 3.65 -2.88 2.62
CA ILE A 103 4.84 -2.16 3.09
C ILE A 103 4.96 -0.74 2.52
N THR A 104 4.27 -0.47 1.41
CA THR A 104 4.32 0.82 0.73
C THR A 104 2.98 1.12 0.08
N THR A 105 2.49 2.35 0.28
CA THR A 105 1.44 2.96 -0.53
C THR A 105 2.01 4.15 -1.27
N GLY A 106 1.76 4.25 -2.56
CA GLY A 106 2.25 5.32 -3.40
C GLY A 106 1.27 5.76 -4.48
N ALA A 107 1.54 6.90 -5.09
CA ALA A 107 0.76 7.39 -6.22
C ALA A 107 1.52 8.43 -7.04
N GLN A 108 1.09 8.59 -8.28
CA GLN A 108 1.25 9.85 -8.97
C GLN A 108 0.36 10.89 -8.29
N ARG A 109 0.93 12.05 -7.95
CA ARG A 109 0.22 13.10 -7.22
C ARG A 109 -0.48 14.05 -8.18
N GLU A 110 -1.68 14.51 -7.82
CA GLU A 110 -2.34 15.59 -8.55
C GLU A 110 -1.58 16.90 -8.30
N HIS A 111 -1.09 17.50 -9.36
CA HIS A 111 -0.28 18.72 -9.32
C HIS A 111 -1.01 19.96 -9.86
N ARG A 112 -2.17 19.77 -10.50
CA ARG A 112 -2.99 20.83 -11.06
C ARG A 112 -3.96 21.34 -10.00
N TYR A 113 -3.80 22.60 -9.57
CA TYR A 113 -4.56 23.18 -8.46
C TYR A 113 -6.07 22.98 -8.55
N GLU A 114 -6.68 23.26 -9.72
CA GLU A 114 -8.13 23.17 -9.89
C GLU A 114 -8.66 21.73 -9.76
N GLN A 115 -7.90 20.75 -10.24
CA GLN A 115 -8.25 19.34 -10.10
C GLN A 115 -8.09 18.87 -8.65
N LEU A 116 -7.00 19.29 -8.00
CA LEU A 116 -6.73 18.97 -6.60
C LEU A 116 -7.83 19.53 -5.70
N ARG A 117 -8.26 20.79 -5.94
CA ARG A 117 -9.37 21.43 -5.23
C ARG A 117 -10.67 20.66 -5.42
N LYS A 118 -11.02 20.35 -6.66
CA LYS A 118 -12.23 19.56 -6.97
C LYS A 118 -12.23 18.23 -6.22
N GLN A 119 -11.11 17.50 -6.22
CA GLN A 119 -10.99 16.22 -5.52
C GLN A 119 -11.07 16.37 -3.99
N ALA A 120 -10.56 17.46 -3.42
CA ALA A 120 -10.71 17.77 -2.01
C ALA A 120 -12.17 18.07 -1.64
N ASP A 121 -12.87 18.85 -2.46
CA ASP A 121 -14.28 19.17 -2.27
C ASP A 121 -15.16 17.91 -2.37
N GLU A 122 -14.89 17.00 -3.32
CA GLU A 122 -15.56 15.69 -3.43
C GLU A 122 -15.42 14.83 -2.17
N LYS A 123 -14.31 14.98 -1.44
CA LYS A 123 -14.05 14.29 -0.16
C LYS A 123 -14.57 15.06 1.05
N GLY A 124 -15.21 16.21 0.86
CA GLY A 124 -15.70 17.06 1.95
C GLY A 124 -14.61 17.73 2.77
N LEU A 125 -13.37 17.83 2.24
CA LEU A 125 -12.23 18.36 2.98
C LEU A 125 -12.10 19.89 2.88
N GLY A 126 -12.60 20.49 1.79
CA GLY A 126 -12.71 21.94 1.60
C GLY A 126 -11.59 22.78 2.20
N GLU A 127 -11.95 23.61 3.18
CA GLU A 127 -11.00 24.52 3.84
C GLU A 127 -9.96 23.82 4.74
N ASP A 128 -10.23 22.61 5.22
CA ASP A 128 -9.33 21.89 6.14
C ASP A 128 -7.95 21.60 5.52
N VAL A 129 -7.90 21.44 4.19
CA VAL A 129 -6.67 21.18 3.44
C VAL A 129 -6.18 22.39 2.64
N LYS A 130 -6.75 23.56 2.88
CA LYS A 130 -6.40 24.80 2.16
C LYS A 130 -4.91 25.11 2.23
N PHE A 131 -4.29 24.97 3.41
CA PHE A 131 -2.87 25.22 3.59
C PHE A 131 -1.99 24.34 2.69
N TYR A 132 -2.39 23.09 2.47
CA TYR A 132 -1.70 22.18 1.55
C TYR A 132 -1.94 22.59 0.09
N MET A 133 -3.18 22.89 -0.28
CA MET A 133 -3.52 23.27 -1.66
C MET A 133 -2.90 24.60 -2.09
N ASP A 134 -2.69 25.54 -1.18
CA ASP A 134 -2.15 26.86 -1.50
C ASP A 134 -0.73 26.79 -2.13
N PHE A 135 0.05 25.76 -1.83
CA PHE A 135 1.36 25.54 -2.49
C PHE A 135 1.22 25.34 -4.01
N PHE A 136 0.15 24.66 -4.44
CA PHE A 136 -0.08 24.34 -5.85
C PHE A 136 -0.55 25.52 -6.69
N ARG A 137 -1.03 26.61 -6.05
CA ARG A 137 -1.46 27.83 -6.73
C ARG A 137 -0.32 28.54 -7.45
N TYR A 138 0.90 28.34 -6.99
CA TYR A 138 2.11 28.97 -7.55
C TYR A 138 2.80 28.10 -8.60
N GLY A 139 2.21 27.00 -8.96
CA GLY A 139 2.72 26.01 -9.89
C GLY A 139 3.43 24.86 -9.18
N CYS A 140 3.15 23.66 -9.63
CA CYS A 140 3.78 22.44 -9.14
C CYS A 140 4.10 21.53 -10.32
N PRO A 141 5.31 21.00 -10.45
CA PRO A 141 5.64 20.04 -11.50
C PRO A 141 4.91 18.71 -11.28
N PRO A 142 4.72 17.91 -12.33
CA PRO A 142 4.32 16.52 -12.17
C PRO A 142 5.25 15.78 -11.22
N HIS A 143 4.70 15.07 -10.24
CA HIS A 143 5.46 14.36 -9.22
C HIS A 143 4.72 13.14 -8.72
N GLY A 144 5.44 12.23 -8.11
CA GLY A 144 4.90 11.09 -7.38
C GLY A 144 5.46 11.04 -5.98
N GLY A 145 4.94 10.14 -5.19
CA GLY A 145 5.45 9.90 -3.84
C GLY A 145 4.86 8.63 -3.25
N PHE A 146 5.57 8.09 -2.28
CA PHE A 146 5.12 6.91 -1.54
C PHE A 146 5.48 7.03 -0.06
N GLY A 147 4.71 6.34 0.76
CA GLY A 147 5.02 6.11 2.17
C GLY A 147 5.55 4.70 2.34
N LEU A 148 6.73 4.55 2.94
CA LEU A 148 7.32 3.26 3.28
C LEU A 148 7.15 2.98 4.77
N GLY A 149 6.48 1.88 5.09
CA GLY A 149 6.34 1.40 6.47
C GLY A 149 7.62 0.73 6.96
N VAL A 150 8.57 1.49 7.48
CA VAL A 150 9.88 0.96 7.93
C VAL A 150 9.73 -0.11 9.01
N ASP A 151 8.79 0.08 9.96
CA ASP A 151 8.52 -0.92 10.99
C ASP A 151 7.96 -2.23 10.39
N ARG A 152 7.04 -2.14 9.41
CA ARG A 152 6.52 -3.31 8.69
C ARG A 152 7.61 -4.01 7.89
N LEU A 153 8.44 -3.24 7.18
CA LEU A 153 9.58 -3.77 6.45
C LEU A 153 10.53 -4.54 7.38
N THR A 154 10.89 -3.95 8.53
CA THR A 154 11.78 -4.56 9.50
C THR A 154 11.15 -5.81 10.13
N MET A 155 9.87 -5.76 10.49
CA MET A 155 9.10 -6.91 10.98
C MET A 155 9.20 -8.10 10.03
N LEU A 156 8.97 -7.87 8.74
CA LEU A 156 9.01 -8.93 7.72
C LEU A 156 10.43 -9.41 7.42
N LEU A 157 11.41 -8.49 7.44
CA LEU A 157 12.82 -8.80 7.21
C LEU A 157 13.38 -9.70 8.30
N LEU A 158 13.01 -9.44 9.55
CA LEU A 158 13.51 -10.17 10.72
C LEU A 158 12.59 -11.31 11.17
N GLY A 159 11.35 -11.39 10.66
CA GLY A 159 10.36 -12.40 11.05
C GLY A 159 9.89 -12.28 12.50
N ILE A 160 9.89 -11.07 13.07
CA ILE A 160 9.50 -10.79 14.46
C ILE A 160 8.23 -9.93 14.51
N PRO A 161 7.45 -9.96 15.61
CA PRO A 161 6.27 -9.12 15.76
C PRO A 161 6.59 -7.62 15.71
N ILE A 162 5.71 -6.81 15.14
CA ILE A 162 5.89 -5.35 15.05
C ILE A 162 6.16 -4.69 16.41
N LYS A 163 5.63 -5.26 17.49
CA LYS A 163 5.86 -4.79 18.87
C LYS A 163 7.33 -4.82 19.29
N GLU A 164 8.10 -5.75 18.74
CA GLU A 164 9.53 -5.91 19.01
C GLU A 164 10.39 -5.03 18.09
N VAL A 165 9.83 -4.60 16.96
CA VAL A 165 10.47 -3.66 16.04
C VAL A 165 10.36 -2.22 16.53
N MET A 166 9.19 -1.84 17.06
CA MET A 166 8.92 -0.47 17.48
C MET A 166 9.67 -0.11 18.77
N PHE A 167 10.54 0.89 18.69
CA PHE A 167 11.39 1.32 19.81
C PHE A 167 10.60 1.71 21.08
N LEU A 168 9.45 2.38 20.93
CA LEU A 168 8.61 2.82 22.06
C LEU A 168 7.19 2.28 21.89
N PHE A 169 7.06 0.95 21.78
CA PHE A 169 5.76 0.34 21.60
C PHE A 169 4.82 0.62 22.78
N ARG A 170 3.62 1.09 22.44
CA ARG A 170 2.50 1.26 23.37
C ARG A 170 1.30 0.49 22.87
N GLY A 171 0.54 -0.07 23.77
CA GLY A 171 -0.65 -0.85 23.44
C GLY A 171 -1.77 -0.60 24.46
N PRO A 172 -2.97 -1.15 24.23
CA PRO A 172 -4.11 -0.97 25.12
C PRO A 172 -3.83 -1.35 26.58
N ASN A 173 -2.98 -2.33 26.78
CA ASN A 173 -2.63 -2.85 28.11
C ASN A 173 -1.28 -2.31 28.64
N ARG A 174 -0.58 -1.49 27.86
CA ARG A 174 0.71 -0.89 28.22
C ARG A 174 0.85 0.45 27.54
N ILE A 175 0.64 1.52 28.28
CA ILE A 175 0.70 2.92 27.79
C ILE A 175 2.09 3.55 27.96
N THR A 176 2.96 2.93 28.73
CA THR A 176 4.37 3.33 28.87
C THR A 176 5.25 2.38 28.06
N PRO A 177 6.38 2.85 27.54
CA PRO A 177 7.35 2.02 26.81
C PRO A 177 7.88 0.86 27.66
#